data_47151163f085a0e09fc1abe7fbb56e7d
#
_entry.id   47151163f085a0e09fc1abe7fbb56e7d
#
_cell.length_a   1.000
_cell.length_b   1.000
_cell.length_c   1.000
_cell.angle_alpha   90.00
_cell.angle_beta   90.00
_cell.angle_gamma   90.00
#
_symmetry.space_group_name_H-M   'P 1'
#
loop_
_entity.id
_entity.type
_entity.pdbx_description
1 polymer ?
#
loop_
_entity_poly.entity_id
_entity_poly.type
_entity_poly.pdbx_seq_one_letter_code
_entity_poly.pdbx_strand_id
1 'polypeptide(L)'
;MGCFDNFDFNNFWDDSEYARDEYISEYLTDEMISKLENELGYKLPESYIWLMKKHNGGIPINDCFPTDIPTSWAEDHVAITGIYGIGYKKSSSLGGEFGSEFWIEEWGYPEIGIAICDCPSAGHDMIFLDYRECGPKGEPCVVHIDQEYDYKITWLAKDFESFIRGLVNGEVYDDSEQIKEEY
;
A
#
# COMPACT_ATOMS: atom_id res chain seq x y z
N MET A 1 9.13 -11.85 19.44
CA MET A 1 7.88 -11.85 18.66
C MET A 1 8.25 -11.65 17.20
N GLY A 2 7.72 -12.48 16.31
CA GLY A 2 7.93 -12.34 14.87
C GLY A 2 6.93 -11.40 14.22
N CYS A 3 7.17 -11.05 12.95
CA CYS A 3 6.21 -10.29 12.15
C CYS A 3 4.90 -11.07 12.00
N PHE A 4 3.78 -10.38 12.15
CA PHE A 4 2.43 -10.91 11.97
C PHE A 4 2.07 -12.09 12.89
N ASP A 5 2.66 -12.16 14.07
CA ASP A 5 2.30 -13.20 15.05
C ASP A 5 0.78 -13.21 15.31
N ASN A 6 0.18 -14.41 15.19
CA ASN A 6 -1.27 -14.65 15.33
C ASN A 6 -2.17 -13.94 14.30
N PHE A 7 -1.62 -13.43 13.21
CA PHE A 7 -2.42 -12.90 12.11
C PHE A 7 -2.76 -14.02 11.12
N ASP A 8 -4.04 -14.14 10.78
CA ASP A 8 -4.54 -15.16 9.86
C ASP A 8 -4.51 -14.66 8.41
N PHE A 9 -3.62 -15.22 7.59
CA PHE A 9 -3.55 -14.93 6.17
C PHE A 9 -4.43 -15.84 5.29
N ASN A 10 -5.19 -16.78 5.88
CA ASN A 10 -6.20 -17.51 5.14
C ASN A 10 -7.25 -16.52 4.63
N ASN A 11 -7.55 -16.58 3.34
CA ASN A 11 -8.47 -15.63 2.70
C ASN A 11 -8.05 -14.14 2.77
N PHE A 12 -6.75 -13.86 2.93
CA PHE A 12 -6.23 -12.49 2.87
C PHE A 12 -6.12 -11.98 1.44
N TRP A 13 -5.65 -12.81 0.51
CA TRP A 13 -5.39 -12.45 -0.88
C TRP A 13 -6.53 -12.86 -1.81
N ASP A 14 -6.86 -11.98 -2.75
CA ASP A 14 -7.64 -12.30 -3.94
C ASP A 14 -6.69 -12.80 -5.04
N ASP A 15 -6.73 -14.09 -5.34
CA ASP A 15 -5.90 -14.74 -6.36
C ASP A 15 -6.56 -14.75 -7.75
N SER A 16 -7.20 -13.66 -8.14
CA SER A 16 -7.77 -13.46 -9.46
C SER A 16 -6.69 -13.48 -10.56
N GLU A 17 -7.12 -13.69 -11.80
CA GLU A 17 -6.22 -13.59 -12.97
C GLU A 17 -5.60 -12.19 -13.05
N TYR A 18 -6.38 -11.15 -12.81
CA TYR A 18 -5.91 -9.76 -12.78
C TYR A 18 -4.82 -9.56 -11.71
N ALA A 19 -5.01 -10.08 -10.49
CA ALA A 19 -3.99 -9.99 -9.45
C ALA A 19 -2.68 -10.67 -9.86
N ARG A 20 -2.76 -11.84 -10.48
CA ARG A 20 -1.58 -12.56 -10.99
C ARG A 20 -0.87 -11.83 -12.12
N ASP A 21 -1.62 -11.21 -13.01
CA ASP A 21 -1.05 -10.52 -14.17
C ASP A 21 -0.39 -9.18 -13.79
N GLU A 22 -1.00 -8.41 -12.91
CA GLU A 22 -0.59 -7.03 -12.63
C GLU A 22 0.23 -6.85 -11.35
N TYR A 23 0.01 -7.68 -10.31
CA TYR A 23 0.57 -7.44 -8.97
C TYR A 23 1.51 -8.53 -8.46
N ILE A 24 1.21 -9.80 -8.68
CA ILE A 24 1.97 -10.88 -8.07
C ILE A 24 3.29 -11.07 -8.81
N SER A 25 4.36 -10.61 -8.20
CA SER A 25 5.72 -10.68 -8.74
C SER A 25 6.33 -12.07 -8.58
N GLU A 26 7.48 -12.28 -9.23
CA GLU A 26 8.26 -13.51 -9.11
C GLU A 26 8.73 -13.76 -7.67
N TYR A 27 9.18 -14.98 -7.40
CA TYR A 27 9.74 -15.35 -6.11
C TYR A 27 10.84 -14.38 -5.68
N LEU A 28 10.72 -13.87 -4.46
CA LEU A 28 11.59 -12.83 -3.93
C LEU A 28 12.93 -13.41 -3.45
N THR A 29 14.02 -12.83 -3.95
CA THR A 29 15.38 -13.13 -3.50
C THR A 29 15.98 -11.97 -2.70
N ASP A 30 16.99 -12.26 -1.86
CA ASP A 30 17.69 -11.22 -1.11
C ASP A 30 18.43 -10.22 -2.02
N GLU A 31 18.87 -10.66 -3.19
CA GLU A 31 19.48 -9.80 -4.21
C GLU A 31 18.50 -8.78 -4.79
N MET A 32 17.26 -9.19 -5.06
CA MET A 32 16.20 -8.29 -5.52
C MET A 32 15.89 -7.22 -4.47
N ILE A 33 15.83 -7.61 -3.19
CA ILE A 33 15.61 -6.68 -2.08
C ILE A 33 16.74 -5.64 -2.03
N SER A 34 17.99 -6.09 -1.98
CA SER A 34 19.17 -5.21 -1.90
C SER A 34 19.24 -4.27 -3.09
N LYS A 35 19.00 -4.76 -4.29
CA LYS A 35 19.00 -3.96 -5.52
C LYS A 35 17.97 -2.85 -5.45
N LEU A 36 16.74 -3.20 -5.10
CA LEU A 36 15.64 -2.25 -5.06
C LEU A 36 15.81 -1.21 -3.93
N GLU A 37 16.27 -1.63 -2.75
CA GLU A 37 16.59 -0.71 -1.66
C GLU A 37 17.66 0.30 -2.06
N ASN A 38 18.71 -0.13 -2.79
CA ASN A 38 19.75 0.77 -3.29
C ASN A 38 19.19 1.77 -4.33
N GLU A 39 18.34 1.32 -5.22
CA GLU A 39 17.73 2.17 -6.27
C GLU A 39 16.76 3.18 -5.65
N LEU A 40 15.91 2.77 -4.72
CA LEU A 40 14.94 3.64 -4.05
C LEU A 40 15.57 4.56 -2.99
N GLY A 41 16.71 4.17 -2.42
CA GLY A 41 17.40 4.93 -1.38
C GLY A 41 16.84 4.73 0.02
N TYR A 42 16.03 3.71 0.25
CA TYR A 42 15.40 3.40 1.53
C TYR A 42 15.53 1.93 1.88
N LYS A 43 15.64 1.65 3.18
CA LYS A 43 15.51 0.29 3.72
C LYS A 43 14.04 -0.09 3.80
N LEU A 44 13.66 -1.22 3.21
CA LEU A 44 12.30 -1.73 3.33
C LEU A 44 12.05 -2.29 4.74
N PRO A 45 10.85 -2.07 5.32
CA PRO A 45 10.50 -2.63 6.62
C PRO A 45 10.61 -4.16 6.65
N GLU A 46 11.05 -4.70 7.77
CA GLU A 46 11.13 -6.15 7.96
C GLU A 46 9.77 -6.83 7.73
N SER A 47 8.69 -6.23 8.23
CA SER A 47 7.33 -6.74 8.04
C SER A 47 6.89 -6.75 6.58
N TYR A 48 7.30 -5.75 5.80
CA TYR A 48 7.03 -5.69 4.36
C TYR A 48 7.77 -6.82 3.61
N ILE A 49 9.06 -6.97 3.90
CA ILE A 49 9.88 -8.04 3.32
C ILE A 49 9.32 -9.43 3.71
N TRP A 50 8.94 -9.60 4.97
CA TRP A 50 8.35 -10.84 5.46
C TRP A 50 7.10 -11.22 4.66
N LEU A 51 6.19 -10.27 4.47
CA LEU A 51 4.96 -10.51 3.73
C LEU A 51 5.25 -10.83 2.25
N MET A 52 6.15 -10.08 1.61
CA MET A 52 6.51 -10.28 0.21
C MET A 52 7.25 -11.62 -0.03
N LYS A 53 7.98 -12.13 0.94
CA LYS A 53 8.55 -13.48 0.89
C LYS A 53 7.50 -14.59 0.93
N LYS A 54 6.34 -14.32 1.51
CA LYS A 54 5.20 -15.25 1.53
C LYS A 54 4.34 -15.15 0.27
N HIS A 55 4.09 -13.93 -0.15
CA HIS A 55 3.26 -13.61 -1.32
C HIS A 55 3.72 -12.25 -1.87
N ASN A 56 4.42 -12.26 -2.98
CA ASN A 56 5.15 -11.09 -3.45
C ASN A 56 4.25 -10.09 -4.20
N GLY A 57 3.48 -9.33 -3.44
CA GLY A 57 2.47 -8.42 -3.95
C GLY A 57 1.14 -9.10 -4.21
N GLY A 58 0.10 -8.32 -4.40
CA GLY A 58 -1.23 -8.86 -4.68
C GLY A 58 -2.35 -7.92 -4.30
N ILE A 59 -3.57 -8.42 -4.45
CA ILE A 59 -4.79 -7.69 -4.11
C ILE A 59 -5.37 -8.27 -2.81
N PRO A 60 -5.46 -7.48 -1.72
CA PRO A 60 -6.07 -7.96 -0.50
C PRO A 60 -7.60 -7.99 -0.62
N ILE A 61 -8.25 -8.97 0.00
CA ILE A 61 -9.71 -9.03 0.09
C ILE A 61 -10.24 -7.91 0.97
N ASN A 62 -9.58 -7.64 2.11
CA ASN A 62 -9.84 -6.46 2.92
C ASN A 62 -9.07 -5.29 2.34
N ASP A 63 -9.74 -4.39 1.69
CA ASP A 63 -9.18 -3.36 0.81
C ASP A 63 -9.38 -1.91 1.30
N CYS A 64 -9.93 -1.74 2.50
CA CYS A 64 -10.16 -0.42 3.08
C CYS A 64 -9.45 -0.25 4.42
N PHE A 65 -9.05 0.98 4.71
CA PHE A 65 -8.46 1.37 5.99
C PHE A 65 -9.25 2.51 6.62
N PRO A 66 -9.75 2.35 7.86
CA PRO A 66 -10.54 3.39 8.52
C PRO A 66 -9.73 4.65 8.80
N THR A 67 -10.34 5.82 8.61
CA THR A 67 -9.75 7.12 8.95
C THR A 67 -10.75 7.99 9.72
N ASP A 68 -10.23 8.86 10.59
CA ASP A 68 -11.01 9.88 11.27
C ASP A 68 -11.02 11.22 10.49
N ILE A 69 -10.23 11.28 9.42
CA ILE A 69 -10.04 12.49 8.60
C ILE A 69 -10.58 12.21 7.21
N PRO A 70 -11.48 13.05 6.68
CA PRO A 70 -11.98 12.91 5.31
C PRO A 70 -10.87 13.05 4.26
N THR A 71 -11.01 12.28 3.20
CA THR A 71 -10.17 12.36 2.00
C THR A 71 -11.04 12.63 0.77
N SER A 72 -10.45 12.80 -0.40
CA SER A 72 -11.22 12.94 -1.64
C SER A 72 -11.99 11.66 -2.00
N TRP A 73 -11.59 10.51 -1.45
CA TRP A 73 -12.26 9.24 -1.68
C TRP A 73 -13.52 9.06 -0.82
N ALA A 74 -13.41 9.28 0.49
CA ALA A 74 -14.51 9.09 1.44
C ALA A 74 -14.30 9.88 2.74
N GLU A 75 -15.36 10.01 3.53
CA GLU A 75 -15.31 10.73 4.81
C GLU A 75 -14.62 9.95 5.94
N ASP A 76 -14.64 8.62 5.89
CA ASP A 76 -14.32 7.75 7.02
C ASP A 76 -13.35 6.59 6.69
N HIS A 77 -12.87 6.50 5.43
CA HIS A 77 -11.92 5.47 5.03
C HIS A 77 -11.14 5.84 3.77
N VAL A 78 -10.06 5.12 3.53
CA VAL A 78 -9.35 5.06 2.26
C VAL A 78 -9.46 3.64 1.70
N ALA A 79 -9.45 3.51 0.37
CA ALA A 79 -9.47 2.22 -0.32
C ALA A 79 -8.18 1.99 -1.08
N ILE A 80 -7.72 0.73 -1.14
CA ILE A 80 -6.58 0.32 -1.95
C ILE A 80 -7.01 -0.67 -3.03
N THR A 81 -6.35 -0.64 -4.17
CA THR A 81 -6.51 -1.67 -5.21
C THR A 81 -5.59 -2.84 -4.93
N GLY A 82 -4.29 -2.59 -4.77
CA GLY A 82 -3.33 -3.66 -4.54
C GLY A 82 -2.09 -3.20 -3.78
N ILE A 83 -1.36 -4.16 -3.26
CA ILE A 83 -0.10 -3.98 -2.55
C ILE A 83 1.02 -4.35 -3.52
N TYR A 84 1.98 -3.44 -3.74
CA TYR A 84 3.09 -3.65 -4.65
C TYR A 84 4.07 -4.69 -4.11
N GLY A 85 4.45 -5.64 -4.97
CA GLY A 85 5.51 -6.57 -4.69
C GLY A 85 6.90 -5.96 -4.91
N ILE A 86 7.92 -6.65 -4.41
CA ILE A 86 9.32 -6.32 -4.63
C ILE A 86 9.76 -6.98 -5.93
N GLY A 87 9.85 -6.19 -7.00
CA GLY A 87 10.19 -6.69 -8.33
C GLY A 87 10.15 -5.60 -9.39
N TYR A 88 10.35 -6.01 -10.64
CA TYR A 88 10.47 -5.10 -11.80
C TYR A 88 9.55 -5.45 -12.95
N LYS A 89 9.08 -6.68 -13.03
CA LYS A 89 8.37 -7.19 -14.22
C LYS A 89 6.89 -6.86 -14.25
N LYS A 90 6.26 -6.84 -13.09
CA LYS A 90 4.84 -6.46 -13.01
C LYS A 90 4.69 -4.95 -13.07
N SER A 91 3.68 -4.48 -13.80
CA SER A 91 3.41 -3.04 -13.90
C SER A 91 3.20 -2.41 -12.52
N SER A 92 2.42 -3.08 -11.67
CA SER A 92 2.16 -2.70 -10.29
C SER A 92 3.09 -3.42 -9.31
N SER A 93 4.37 -3.08 -9.37
CA SER A 93 5.42 -3.51 -8.46
C SER A 93 6.32 -2.34 -8.12
N LEU A 94 7.13 -2.43 -7.05
CA LEU A 94 7.95 -1.30 -6.58
C LEU A 94 8.90 -0.77 -7.65
N GLY A 95 9.50 -1.63 -8.47
CA GLY A 95 10.40 -1.27 -9.56
C GLY A 95 9.78 -1.39 -10.95
N GLY A 96 8.47 -1.60 -11.04
CA GLY A 96 7.74 -1.75 -12.31
C GLY A 96 7.41 -0.44 -13.00
N GLU A 97 6.70 -0.52 -14.11
CA GLU A 97 6.30 0.63 -14.92
C GLU A 97 5.55 1.69 -14.12
N PHE A 98 4.62 1.27 -13.26
CA PHE A 98 3.85 2.13 -12.35
C PHE A 98 4.32 1.97 -10.90
N GLY A 99 5.62 1.81 -10.70
CA GLY A 99 6.25 1.70 -9.40
C GLY A 99 6.41 3.05 -8.70
N SER A 100 7.11 3.04 -7.56
CA SER A 100 7.25 4.22 -6.70
C SER A 100 7.86 5.43 -7.41
N GLU A 101 8.90 5.24 -8.23
CA GLU A 101 9.55 6.35 -8.96
C GLU A 101 8.58 7.01 -9.96
N PHE A 102 7.77 6.24 -10.65
CA PHE A 102 6.77 6.77 -11.60
C PHE A 102 5.82 7.77 -10.93
N TRP A 103 5.31 7.45 -9.77
CA TRP A 103 4.36 8.33 -9.06
C TRP A 103 5.02 9.61 -8.56
N ILE A 104 6.28 9.52 -8.14
CA ILE A 104 7.04 10.68 -7.67
C ILE A 104 7.48 11.56 -8.84
N GLU A 105 8.08 11.00 -9.89
CA GLU A 105 8.65 11.75 -10.99
C GLU A 105 7.63 12.24 -12.01
N GLU A 106 6.65 11.40 -12.39
CA GLU A 106 5.67 11.72 -13.42
C GLU A 106 4.39 12.36 -12.87
N TRP A 107 3.96 11.94 -11.68
CA TRP A 107 2.72 12.44 -11.07
C TRP A 107 2.92 13.50 -9.99
N GLY A 108 4.16 13.78 -9.62
CA GLY A 108 4.49 14.84 -8.67
C GLY A 108 4.20 14.52 -7.20
N TYR A 109 4.03 13.25 -6.85
CA TYR A 109 3.92 12.86 -5.44
C TYR A 109 5.17 13.27 -4.66
N PRO A 110 5.05 13.64 -3.38
CA PRO A 110 6.21 14.11 -2.62
C PRO A 110 7.24 13.01 -2.40
N GLU A 111 8.52 13.40 -2.46
CA GLU A 111 9.67 12.51 -2.26
C GLU A 111 9.92 12.27 -0.77
N ILE A 112 8.99 11.57 -0.12
CA ILE A 112 9.02 11.30 1.33
C ILE A 112 9.29 9.83 1.67
N GLY A 113 9.29 8.97 0.66
CA GLY A 113 9.45 7.53 0.85
C GLY A 113 9.08 6.71 -0.37
N ILE A 114 8.30 5.67 -0.15
CA ILE A 114 8.00 4.64 -1.16
C ILE A 114 6.49 4.49 -1.34
N ALA A 115 5.99 4.62 -2.57
CA ALA A 115 4.62 4.25 -2.91
C ALA A 115 4.48 2.72 -2.88
N ILE A 116 3.59 2.19 -2.04
CA ILE A 116 3.42 0.76 -1.81
C ILE A 116 2.05 0.20 -2.20
N CYS A 117 1.05 1.04 -2.33
CA CYS A 117 -0.28 0.65 -2.80
C CYS A 117 -0.83 1.72 -3.73
N ASP A 118 -1.45 1.27 -4.80
CA ASP A 118 -2.35 2.11 -5.58
C ASP A 118 -3.79 2.02 -5.03
N CYS A 119 -4.59 2.98 -5.41
CA CYS A 119 -5.97 3.13 -4.99
C CYS A 119 -6.91 3.08 -6.21
N PRO A 120 -8.22 2.80 -6.03
CA PRO A 120 -9.16 2.70 -7.15
C PRO A 120 -9.49 4.02 -7.86
N SER A 121 -8.74 5.06 -7.58
CA SER A 121 -8.86 6.41 -8.15
C SER A 121 -8.03 6.66 -9.43
N ALA A 122 -7.38 5.64 -9.97
CA ALA A 122 -6.48 5.74 -11.12
C ALA A 122 -5.30 6.73 -10.89
N GLY A 123 -4.72 6.73 -9.72
CA GLY A 123 -3.52 7.53 -9.39
C GLY A 123 -3.80 8.86 -8.68
N HIS A 124 -5.07 9.18 -8.40
CA HIS A 124 -5.43 10.43 -7.70
C HIS A 124 -5.23 10.36 -6.18
N ASP A 125 -5.01 9.18 -5.63
CA ASP A 125 -4.51 8.97 -4.28
C ASP A 125 -3.66 7.71 -4.22
N MET A 126 -2.71 7.66 -3.29
CA MET A 126 -1.75 6.56 -3.13
C MET A 126 -1.44 6.31 -1.65
N ILE A 127 -0.96 5.12 -1.34
CA ILE A 127 -0.43 4.79 -0.02
C ILE A 127 1.09 4.74 -0.07
N PHE A 128 1.73 5.42 0.88
CA PHE A 128 3.19 5.53 0.98
C PHE A 128 3.72 5.03 2.33
N LEU A 129 4.91 4.49 2.28
CA LEU A 129 5.79 4.43 3.46
C LEU A 129 6.46 5.80 3.61
N ASP A 130 6.27 6.44 4.75
CA ASP A 130 6.78 7.78 5.04
C ASP A 130 8.03 7.70 5.93
N TYR A 131 9.17 8.11 5.37
CA TYR A 131 10.48 8.04 6.03
C TYR A 131 10.94 9.37 6.62
N ARG A 132 10.11 10.41 6.61
CA ARG A 132 10.53 11.75 7.07
C ARG A 132 10.95 11.77 8.54
N GLU A 133 10.24 11.05 9.41
CA GLU A 133 10.52 11.02 10.86
C GLU A 133 11.64 10.04 11.23
N CYS A 134 11.71 8.88 10.56
CA CYS A 134 12.64 7.81 10.94
C CYS A 134 13.96 7.83 10.18
N GLY A 135 14.04 8.57 9.07
CA GLY A 135 15.16 8.52 8.14
C GLY A 135 15.15 7.29 7.23
N PRO A 136 16.03 7.25 6.20
CA PRO A 136 15.96 6.24 5.13
C PRO A 136 16.24 4.80 5.57
N LYS A 137 16.74 4.60 6.77
CA LYS A 137 17.06 3.27 7.34
C LYS A 137 16.18 2.90 8.54
N GLY A 138 15.28 3.79 8.95
CA GLY A 138 14.38 3.59 10.08
C GLY A 138 13.10 2.86 9.70
N GLU A 139 12.21 2.71 10.68
CA GLU A 139 10.88 2.13 10.50
C GLU A 139 9.90 3.22 10.08
N PRO A 140 9.42 3.23 8.83
CA PRO A 140 8.49 4.25 8.35
C PRO A 140 7.07 4.01 8.88
N CYS A 141 6.31 5.08 9.02
CA CYS A 141 4.87 4.99 9.16
C CYS A 141 4.19 4.84 7.79
N VAL A 142 2.89 4.56 7.79
CA VAL A 142 2.08 4.44 6.58
C VAL A 142 1.14 5.63 6.49
N VAL A 143 1.13 6.28 5.33
CA VAL A 143 0.33 7.45 5.06
C VAL A 143 -0.47 7.31 3.76
N HIS A 144 -1.60 7.99 3.70
CA HIS A 144 -2.35 8.23 2.48
C HIS A 144 -1.95 9.61 1.93
N ILE A 145 -1.73 9.70 0.62
CA ILE A 145 -1.42 10.97 -0.07
C ILE A 145 -2.46 11.21 -1.14
N ASP A 146 -3.10 12.36 -1.06
CA ASP A 146 -4.28 12.73 -1.83
C ASP A 146 -3.95 13.82 -2.85
N GLN A 147 -3.71 13.43 -4.10
CA GLN A 147 -3.38 14.35 -5.19
C GLN A 147 -4.51 15.36 -5.44
N GLU A 148 -5.77 14.96 -5.31
CA GLU A 148 -6.93 15.84 -5.50
C GLU A 148 -7.01 16.97 -4.46
N TYR A 149 -6.44 16.75 -3.25
CA TYR A 149 -6.34 17.74 -2.19
C TYR A 149 -4.90 18.27 -2.04
N ASP A 150 -4.25 18.57 -3.16
CA ASP A 150 -2.90 19.15 -3.20
C ASP A 150 -1.88 18.33 -2.41
N TYR A 151 -1.89 17.00 -2.64
CA TYR A 151 -1.00 16.03 -1.99
C TYR A 151 -1.11 16.02 -0.46
N LYS A 152 -2.30 16.24 0.06
CA LYS A 152 -2.55 16.16 1.51
C LYS A 152 -2.15 14.79 2.03
N ILE A 153 -1.37 14.80 3.10
CA ILE A 153 -0.87 13.60 3.77
C ILE A 153 -1.74 13.30 4.99
N THR A 154 -2.33 12.12 5.02
CA THR A 154 -3.10 11.61 6.16
C THR A 154 -2.36 10.41 6.75
N TRP A 155 -1.98 10.50 8.02
CA TRP A 155 -1.37 9.39 8.75
C TRP A 155 -2.38 8.25 8.92
N LEU A 156 -1.98 7.01 8.63
CA LEU A 156 -2.82 5.82 8.78
C LEU A 156 -2.37 4.91 9.90
N ALA A 157 -1.11 4.50 9.89
CA ALA A 157 -0.59 3.52 10.83
C ALA A 157 0.88 3.79 11.17
N LYS A 158 1.29 3.38 12.36
CA LYS A 158 2.66 3.58 12.87
C LYS A 158 3.72 2.79 12.10
N ASP A 159 3.34 1.67 11.48
CA ASP A 159 4.20 0.78 10.69
C ASP A 159 3.37 -0.04 9.69
N PHE A 160 4.05 -0.74 8.80
CA PHE A 160 3.40 -1.55 7.77
C PHE A 160 2.59 -2.71 8.34
N GLU A 161 3.08 -3.38 9.38
CA GLU A 161 2.33 -4.48 10.02
C GLU A 161 0.99 -3.99 10.59
N SER A 162 1.00 -2.85 11.27
CA SER A 162 -0.22 -2.24 11.81
C SER A 162 -1.20 -1.82 10.71
N PHE A 163 -0.69 -1.34 9.57
CA PHE A 163 -1.51 -1.04 8.40
C PHE A 163 -2.20 -2.29 7.87
N ILE A 164 -1.48 -3.37 7.66
CA ILE A 164 -2.05 -4.64 7.19
C ILE A 164 -3.09 -5.20 8.18
N ARG A 165 -2.79 -5.16 9.47
CA ARG A 165 -3.72 -5.62 10.52
C ARG A 165 -5.00 -4.79 10.61
N GLY A 166 -4.93 -3.53 10.23
CA GLY A 166 -6.05 -2.59 10.28
C GLY A 166 -6.95 -2.59 9.04
N LEU A 167 -6.59 -3.31 7.98
CA LEU A 167 -7.43 -3.41 6.78
C LEU A 167 -8.75 -4.11 7.08
N VAL A 168 -9.83 -3.54 6.56
CA VAL A 168 -11.20 -4.05 6.67
C VAL A 168 -11.82 -4.24 5.30
N ASN A 169 -12.86 -5.08 5.21
CA ASN A 169 -13.59 -5.28 3.97
C ASN A 169 -14.41 -4.02 3.63
N GLY A 170 -14.31 -3.55 2.39
CA GLY A 170 -15.01 -2.36 1.91
C GLY A 170 -16.53 -2.46 1.97
N GLU A 171 -17.10 -3.66 1.99
CA GLU A 171 -18.55 -3.88 2.13
C GLU A 171 -19.11 -3.27 3.42
N VAL A 172 -18.31 -3.08 4.47
CA VAL A 172 -18.78 -2.44 5.72
C VAL A 172 -19.17 -0.97 5.51
N TYR A 173 -18.72 -0.34 4.43
CA TYR A 173 -19.05 1.05 4.09
C TYR A 173 -20.24 1.16 3.15
N ASP A 174 -20.55 0.13 2.36
CA ASP A 174 -21.67 0.12 1.41
C ASP A 174 -23.03 0.22 2.14
N ASP A 175 -23.18 -0.44 3.27
CA ASP A 175 -24.40 -0.40 4.07
C ASP A 175 -24.68 0.98 4.69
N SER A 176 -23.65 1.81 4.88
CA SER A 176 -23.79 3.16 5.44
C SER A 176 -24.29 4.18 4.42
N GLU A 177 -24.10 3.95 3.12
CA GLU A 177 -24.59 4.83 2.05
C GLU A 177 -26.09 4.61 1.80
N GLN A 178 -26.59 3.38 1.91
CA GLN A 178 -28.01 3.07 1.74
C GLN A 178 -28.91 3.72 2.80
N ILE A 179 -28.38 3.94 4.01
CA ILE A 179 -29.12 4.60 5.09
C ILE A 179 -29.24 6.11 4.87
N LYS A 180 -28.31 6.73 4.13
CA LYS A 180 -28.33 8.17 3.85
C LYS A 180 -29.28 8.57 2.72
N GLU A 181 -29.70 7.63 1.85
CA GLU A 181 -30.64 7.90 0.77
C GLU A 181 -32.13 7.77 1.20
N GLU A 182 -32.42 7.25 2.41
CA GLU A 182 -33.79 7.08 2.94
C GLU A 182 -34.24 8.24 3.86
N TYR A 183 -33.49 9.34 3.98
CA TYR A 183 -33.86 10.55 4.71
C TYR A 183 -33.69 11.77 3.80
#